data_e29f0b0a63e88da0e721a4a2f32c3348
#
_entry.id   e29f0b0a63e88da0e721a4a2f32c3348
#
_cell.length_a   1.000
_cell.length_b   1.000
_cell.length_c   1.000
_cell.angle_alpha   90.00
_cell.angle_beta   90.00
_cell.angle_gamma   90.00
#
_symmetry.space_group_name_H-M   'P 1'
#
loop_
_entity.id
_entity.type
_entity.pdbx_description
1 polymer ?
#
loop_
_entity_poly.entity_id
_entity_poly.type
_entity_poly.pdbx_seq_one_letter_code
_entity_poly.pdbx_strand_id
1 'polypeptide(L)'
;AADVERYSDAVIHEASLVAAQKAVQGRVLKYVYFGGGTPSFLSVKQLQRLVAGLHESFGWNEAEEVTFECEPGTLSEPKIMALKQLGVTRISLGVENFNDSILESNGRAHLSNEIFRAWDWIEKAGFPSTNIDLIAGMVGETTESWQETVETALKLTPDSLTIYQMELPYNTVFVKSSKDNGEATAVADWPTKRAWVDWAFNRFVKAGYSISSAYTLVRDSKNVEFRRSEEHTS
;
A
#
# COMPACT_ATOMS: atom_id res chain seq x y z
N ALA A 1 -14.04 -11.04 -15.16
CA ALA A 1 -12.97 -11.15 -16.19
C ALA A 1 -13.17 -10.13 -17.32
N ALA A 2 -14.31 -10.11 -18.00
CA ALA A 2 -14.56 -9.19 -19.14
C ALA A 2 -14.46 -7.70 -18.75
N ASP A 3 -14.92 -7.31 -17.57
CA ASP A 3 -14.86 -5.93 -17.10
C ASP A 3 -13.43 -5.48 -16.80
N VAL A 4 -12.59 -6.37 -16.26
CA VAL A 4 -11.16 -6.09 -16.01
C VAL A 4 -10.41 -5.86 -17.33
N GLU A 5 -10.68 -6.68 -18.36
CA GLU A 5 -10.07 -6.50 -19.68
C GLU A 5 -10.49 -5.16 -20.30
N ARG A 6 -11.80 -4.88 -20.28
CA ARG A 6 -12.34 -3.61 -20.79
C ARG A 6 -11.79 -2.39 -20.06
N TYR A 7 -11.63 -2.48 -18.73
CA TYR A 7 -11.00 -1.44 -17.92
C TYR A 7 -9.53 -1.24 -18.32
N SER A 8 -8.77 -2.32 -18.44
CA SER A 8 -7.36 -2.25 -18.83
C SER A 8 -7.20 -1.63 -20.22
N ASP A 9 -8.08 -1.97 -21.18
CA ASP A 9 -8.08 -1.38 -22.51
C ASP A 9 -8.37 0.12 -22.47
N ALA A 10 -9.32 0.53 -21.64
CA ALA A 10 -9.66 1.94 -21.48
C ALA A 10 -8.48 2.73 -20.88
N VAL A 11 -7.80 2.18 -19.86
CA VAL A 11 -6.64 2.82 -19.24
C VAL A 11 -5.47 2.95 -20.23
N ILE A 12 -5.18 1.90 -21.01
CA ILE A 12 -4.13 1.93 -22.05
C ILE A 12 -4.48 2.98 -23.12
N HIS A 13 -5.75 3.03 -23.56
CA HIS A 13 -6.20 4.01 -24.53
C HIS A 13 -6.09 5.44 -23.99
N GLU A 14 -6.54 5.68 -22.76
CA GLU A 14 -6.42 6.99 -22.10
C GLU A 14 -4.96 7.42 -22.01
N ALA A 15 -4.06 6.53 -21.61
CA ALA A 15 -2.62 6.79 -21.55
C ALA A 15 -2.08 7.27 -22.92
N SER A 16 -2.52 6.64 -24.03
CA SER A 16 -2.12 7.05 -25.38
C SER A 16 -2.61 8.44 -25.74
N LEU A 17 -3.84 8.79 -25.35
CA LEU A 17 -4.40 10.13 -25.58
C LEU A 17 -3.69 11.21 -24.76
N VAL A 18 -3.33 10.90 -23.51
CA VAL A 18 -2.59 11.81 -22.63
C VAL A 18 -1.17 12.01 -23.16
N ALA A 19 -0.48 10.95 -23.55
CA ALA A 19 0.87 11.01 -24.10
C ALA A 19 0.96 11.87 -25.38
N ALA A 20 -0.11 11.91 -26.18
CA ALA A 20 -0.22 12.74 -27.38
C ALA A 20 -0.37 14.24 -27.09
N GLN A 21 -0.69 14.65 -25.84
CA GLN A 21 -0.86 16.07 -25.50
C GLN A 21 0.47 16.82 -25.55
N LYS A 22 0.47 18.00 -26.15
CA LYS A 22 1.67 18.86 -26.26
C LYS A 22 2.35 19.16 -24.91
N ALA A 23 1.56 19.26 -23.85
CA ALA A 23 2.03 19.53 -22.49
C ALA A 23 2.84 18.35 -21.90
N VAL A 24 2.67 17.16 -22.44
CA VAL A 24 3.28 15.91 -21.95
C VAL A 24 4.41 15.43 -22.85
N GLN A 25 4.37 15.78 -24.15
CA GLN A 25 5.39 15.39 -25.13
C GLN A 25 6.80 15.77 -24.68
N GLY A 26 7.73 14.82 -24.75
CA GLY A 26 9.14 15.00 -24.38
C GLY A 26 9.40 14.99 -22.87
N ARG A 27 8.40 14.78 -22.04
CA ARG A 27 8.61 14.59 -20.60
C ARG A 27 9.05 13.16 -20.32
N VAL A 28 9.99 13.01 -19.38
CA VAL A 28 10.49 11.73 -18.88
C VAL A 28 9.81 11.47 -17.54
N LEU A 29 9.19 10.30 -17.38
CA LEU A 29 8.61 9.89 -16.10
C LEU A 29 9.73 9.54 -15.12
N LYS A 30 9.71 10.17 -13.96
CA LYS A 30 10.62 9.90 -12.84
C LYS A 30 10.00 8.93 -11.84
N TYR A 31 8.71 8.99 -11.67
CA TYR A 31 7.94 8.17 -10.74
C TYR A 31 6.74 7.56 -11.44
N VAL A 32 6.54 6.27 -11.23
CA VAL A 32 5.37 5.51 -11.70
C VAL A 32 4.74 4.84 -10.51
N TYR A 33 3.43 4.99 -10.36
CA TYR A 33 2.72 4.45 -9.20
C TYR A 33 1.46 3.69 -9.65
N PHE A 34 1.44 2.39 -9.37
CA PHE A 34 0.29 1.54 -9.57
C PHE A 34 -0.45 1.39 -8.24
N GLY A 35 -1.54 2.12 -8.10
CA GLY A 35 -2.33 2.16 -6.87
C GLY A 35 -3.82 2.30 -7.14
N GLY A 36 -4.59 2.52 -6.06
CA GLY A 36 -6.04 2.59 -6.06
C GLY A 36 -6.69 1.22 -6.19
N GLY A 37 -7.85 0.99 -5.60
CA GLY A 37 -8.45 -0.34 -5.58
C GLY A 37 -7.47 -1.42 -5.12
N THR A 38 -7.27 -2.47 -5.93
CA THR A 38 -6.30 -3.54 -5.62
C THR A 38 -5.57 -3.95 -6.91
N PRO A 39 -4.50 -3.25 -7.32
CA PRO A 39 -3.77 -3.56 -8.56
C PRO A 39 -3.25 -4.99 -8.61
N SER A 40 -2.84 -5.53 -7.47
CA SER A 40 -2.37 -6.92 -7.35
C SER A 40 -3.45 -7.99 -7.54
N PHE A 41 -4.73 -7.60 -7.67
CA PHE A 41 -5.82 -8.49 -8.07
C PHE A 41 -5.66 -9.02 -9.50
N LEU A 42 -5.03 -8.24 -10.37
CA LEU A 42 -4.78 -8.62 -11.76
C LEU A 42 -3.94 -9.91 -11.84
N SER A 43 -4.28 -10.78 -12.79
CA SER A 43 -3.45 -11.94 -13.11
C SER A 43 -2.12 -11.50 -13.73
N VAL A 44 -1.10 -12.36 -13.68
CA VAL A 44 0.21 -12.07 -14.31
C VAL A 44 0.07 -11.67 -15.77
N LYS A 45 -0.77 -12.34 -16.55
CA LYS A 45 -1.03 -12.02 -17.95
C LYS A 45 -1.65 -10.62 -18.13
N GLN A 46 -2.60 -10.27 -17.27
CA GLN A 46 -3.24 -8.94 -17.28
C GLN A 46 -2.25 -7.84 -16.89
N LEU A 47 -1.40 -8.08 -15.88
CA LEU A 47 -0.33 -7.17 -15.48
C LEU A 47 0.66 -6.93 -16.63
N GLN A 48 1.13 -7.99 -17.26
CA GLN A 48 2.04 -7.90 -18.41
C GLN A 48 1.44 -7.07 -19.54
N ARG A 49 0.15 -7.32 -19.88
CA ARG A 49 -0.55 -6.57 -20.92
C ARG A 49 -0.71 -5.09 -20.57
N LEU A 50 -1.17 -4.79 -19.35
CA LEU A 50 -1.38 -3.42 -18.87
C LEU A 50 -0.07 -2.64 -18.88
N VAL A 51 0.97 -3.20 -18.26
CA VAL A 51 2.29 -2.55 -18.17
C VAL A 51 2.89 -2.34 -19.55
N ALA A 52 2.81 -3.31 -20.47
CA ALA A 52 3.30 -3.17 -21.83
C ALA A 52 2.57 -2.02 -22.58
N GLY A 53 1.23 -1.98 -22.52
CA GLY A 53 0.46 -0.95 -23.21
C GLY A 53 0.69 0.47 -22.64
N LEU A 54 0.87 0.59 -21.32
CA LEU A 54 1.23 1.86 -20.69
C LEU A 54 2.64 2.29 -21.07
N HIS A 55 3.58 1.33 -21.10
CA HIS A 55 4.98 1.58 -21.43
C HIS A 55 5.17 2.03 -22.90
N GLU A 56 4.32 1.58 -23.82
CA GLU A 56 4.31 2.06 -25.20
C GLU A 56 3.98 3.55 -25.28
N SER A 57 3.12 4.05 -24.39
CA SER A 57 2.71 5.46 -24.34
C SER A 57 3.70 6.35 -23.59
N PHE A 58 4.24 5.84 -22.50
CA PHE A 58 5.07 6.56 -21.56
C PHE A 58 6.35 5.78 -21.28
N GLY A 59 7.31 5.58 -22.04
CA GLY A 59 8.54 4.86 -21.64
C GLY A 59 9.09 5.38 -20.30
N TRP A 60 9.26 4.49 -19.32
CA TRP A 60 9.79 4.85 -17.99
C TRP A 60 11.06 4.08 -17.61
N ASN A 61 11.87 3.72 -18.60
CA ASN A 61 13.15 3.01 -18.36
C ASN A 61 14.12 3.80 -17.47
N GLU A 62 13.96 5.12 -17.39
CA GLU A 62 14.74 6.02 -16.55
C GLU A 62 14.00 6.46 -15.29
N ALA A 63 12.90 5.80 -14.96
CA ALA A 63 12.18 6.10 -13.72
C ALA A 63 13.05 5.76 -12.51
N GLU A 64 13.08 6.68 -11.57
CA GLU A 64 13.78 6.53 -10.29
C GLU A 64 13.06 5.55 -9.38
N GLU A 65 11.72 5.53 -9.47
CA GLU A 65 10.88 4.60 -8.73
C GLU A 65 9.67 4.15 -9.56
N VAL A 66 9.38 2.84 -9.49
CA VAL A 66 8.15 2.23 -9.99
C VAL A 66 7.52 1.49 -8.81
N THR A 67 6.51 2.09 -8.21
CA THR A 67 5.80 1.55 -7.04
C THR A 67 4.58 0.74 -7.46
N PHE A 68 4.35 -0.37 -6.76
CA PHE A 68 3.18 -1.22 -6.95
C PHE A 68 2.52 -1.56 -5.61
N GLU A 69 1.23 -1.21 -5.45
CA GLU A 69 0.42 -1.59 -4.28
C GLU A 69 0.02 -3.06 -4.36
N CYS A 70 0.21 -3.76 -3.27
CA CYS A 70 -0.07 -5.19 -3.15
C CYS A 70 -0.92 -5.49 -1.91
N GLU A 71 -1.93 -6.33 -2.09
CA GLU A 71 -2.67 -6.94 -1.00
C GLU A 71 -2.19 -8.37 -0.78
N PRO A 72 -1.84 -8.78 0.46
CA PRO A 72 -1.23 -10.09 0.75
C PRO A 72 -1.99 -11.27 0.16
N GLY A 73 -3.32 -11.30 0.30
CA GLY A 73 -4.19 -12.39 -0.16
C GLY A 73 -4.24 -12.56 -1.69
N THR A 74 -3.81 -11.56 -2.46
CA THR A 74 -3.79 -11.62 -3.93
C THR A 74 -2.46 -12.06 -4.51
N LEU A 75 -1.43 -12.17 -3.67
CA LEU A 75 -0.05 -12.46 -4.10
C LEU A 75 0.22 -13.96 -4.22
N SER A 76 1.17 -14.24 -5.09
CA SER A 76 1.81 -15.55 -5.24
C SER A 76 3.26 -15.32 -5.66
N GLU A 77 4.13 -16.29 -5.41
CA GLU A 77 5.54 -16.18 -5.80
C GLU A 77 5.73 -15.87 -7.30
N PRO A 78 5.01 -16.55 -8.25
CA PRO A 78 5.11 -16.19 -9.67
C PRO A 78 4.66 -14.74 -9.96
N LYS A 79 3.68 -14.20 -9.23
CA LYS A 79 3.23 -12.82 -9.40
C LYS A 79 4.29 -11.84 -8.91
N ILE A 80 4.90 -12.08 -7.77
CA ILE A 80 6.01 -11.26 -7.24
C ILE A 80 7.18 -11.25 -8.24
N MET A 81 7.56 -12.40 -8.78
CA MET A 81 8.62 -12.48 -9.80
C MET A 81 8.23 -11.73 -11.09
N ALA A 82 6.96 -11.79 -11.50
CA ALA A 82 6.48 -11.04 -12.66
C ALA A 82 6.55 -9.52 -12.42
N LEU A 83 6.15 -9.03 -11.25
CA LEU A 83 6.27 -7.61 -10.90
C LEU A 83 7.74 -7.13 -10.97
N LYS A 84 8.66 -7.94 -10.44
CA LYS A 84 10.11 -7.67 -10.54
C LYS A 84 10.57 -7.57 -11.99
N GLN A 85 10.16 -8.52 -12.84
CA GLN A 85 10.50 -8.54 -14.28
C GLN A 85 9.88 -7.38 -15.05
N LEU A 86 8.74 -6.86 -14.62
CA LEU A 86 8.07 -5.68 -15.19
C LEU A 86 8.70 -4.35 -14.75
N GLY A 87 9.79 -4.40 -13.99
CA GLY A 87 10.55 -3.22 -13.60
C GLY A 87 10.03 -2.51 -12.35
N VAL A 88 9.17 -3.16 -11.56
CA VAL A 88 8.77 -2.63 -10.26
C VAL A 88 9.99 -2.57 -9.35
N THR A 89 10.23 -1.41 -8.76
CA THR A 89 11.36 -1.15 -7.86
C THR A 89 10.92 -1.06 -6.40
N ARG A 90 9.67 -0.73 -6.15
CA ARG A 90 9.11 -0.61 -4.80
C ARG A 90 7.79 -1.37 -4.68
N ILE A 91 7.69 -2.23 -3.67
CA ILE A 91 6.43 -2.88 -3.28
C ILE A 91 5.85 -2.15 -2.07
N SER A 92 4.57 -1.77 -2.12
CA SER A 92 3.80 -1.33 -0.96
C SER A 92 2.82 -2.45 -0.58
N LEU A 93 3.05 -3.08 0.57
CA LEU A 93 2.22 -4.19 1.04
C LEU A 93 1.19 -3.69 2.06
N GLY A 94 -0.08 -3.76 1.71
CA GLY A 94 -1.21 -3.43 2.58
C GLY A 94 -1.41 -4.49 3.67
N VAL A 95 -0.62 -4.42 4.71
CA VAL A 95 -0.69 -5.32 5.88
C VAL A 95 -1.83 -4.94 6.79
N GLU A 96 -1.92 -3.66 7.09
CA GLU A 96 -2.91 -2.97 7.92
C GLU A 96 -2.87 -3.36 9.39
N ASN A 97 -2.87 -4.66 9.72
CA ASN A 97 -2.73 -5.24 11.06
C ASN A 97 -2.15 -6.65 10.97
N PHE A 98 -1.64 -7.20 12.07
CA PHE A 98 -1.16 -8.59 12.15
C PHE A 98 -2.08 -9.49 13.01
N ASN A 99 -3.12 -8.94 13.61
CA ASN A 99 -4.07 -9.71 14.42
C ASN A 99 -5.24 -10.18 13.55
N ASP A 100 -5.40 -11.50 13.41
CA ASP A 100 -6.40 -12.13 12.55
C ASP A 100 -7.84 -11.72 12.94
N SER A 101 -8.15 -11.65 14.24
CA SER A 101 -9.49 -11.24 14.70
C SER A 101 -9.82 -9.79 14.32
N ILE A 102 -8.80 -8.90 14.33
CA ILE A 102 -8.96 -7.51 13.90
C ILE A 102 -9.14 -7.44 12.39
N LEU A 103 -8.32 -8.17 11.61
CA LEU A 103 -8.44 -8.24 10.16
C LEU A 103 -9.81 -8.73 9.74
N GLU A 104 -10.30 -9.84 10.32
CA GLU A 104 -11.63 -10.40 10.05
C GLU A 104 -12.77 -9.44 10.41
N SER A 105 -12.69 -8.80 11.59
CA SER A 105 -13.71 -7.84 12.05
C SER A 105 -13.80 -6.59 11.17
N ASN A 106 -12.72 -6.28 10.46
CA ASN A 106 -12.66 -5.16 9.51
C ASN A 106 -12.86 -5.59 8.05
N GLY A 107 -13.27 -6.85 7.81
CA GLY A 107 -13.61 -7.37 6.48
C GLY A 107 -12.42 -7.48 5.54
N ARG A 108 -11.21 -7.69 6.09
CA ARG A 108 -10.02 -7.87 5.27
C ARG A 108 -10.00 -9.24 4.60
N ALA A 109 -9.53 -9.28 3.36
CA ALA A 109 -9.53 -10.49 2.55
C ALA A 109 -8.32 -11.39 2.82
N HIS A 110 -7.42 -10.99 3.73
CA HIS A 110 -6.20 -11.70 4.10
C HIS A 110 -6.05 -11.80 5.62
N LEU A 111 -5.26 -12.77 6.07
CA LEU A 111 -4.88 -12.98 7.46
C LEU A 111 -3.35 -12.93 7.60
N SER A 112 -2.87 -13.03 8.83
CA SER A 112 -1.43 -12.90 9.15
C SER A 112 -0.56 -13.93 8.43
N ASN A 113 -1.05 -15.15 8.21
CA ASN A 113 -0.31 -16.18 7.47
C ASN A 113 -0.05 -15.79 6.00
N GLU A 114 -0.99 -15.10 5.34
CA GLU A 114 -0.80 -14.58 4.00
C GLU A 114 0.17 -13.42 3.97
N ILE A 115 0.15 -12.56 5.00
CA ILE A 115 1.09 -11.46 5.15
C ILE A 115 2.52 -11.98 5.23
N PHE A 116 2.81 -12.92 6.14
CA PHE A 116 4.16 -13.46 6.32
C PHE A 116 4.65 -14.22 5.07
N ARG A 117 3.75 -14.96 4.42
CA ARG A 117 4.08 -15.66 3.18
C ARG A 117 4.39 -14.69 2.03
N ALA A 118 3.59 -13.64 1.88
CA ALA A 118 3.82 -12.60 0.88
C ALA A 118 5.14 -11.87 1.14
N TRP A 119 5.42 -11.54 2.40
CA TRP A 119 6.67 -10.89 2.79
C TRP A 119 7.89 -11.74 2.47
N ASP A 120 7.87 -13.05 2.76
CA ASP A 120 8.94 -13.98 2.41
C ASP A 120 9.23 -13.99 0.90
N TRP A 121 8.19 -13.97 0.05
CA TRP A 121 8.38 -13.88 -1.40
C TRP A 121 8.95 -12.52 -1.84
N ILE A 122 8.53 -11.42 -1.20
CA ILE A 122 9.02 -10.07 -1.49
C ILE A 122 10.50 -9.97 -1.14
N GLU A 123 10.90 -10.43 0.04
CA GLU A 123 12.30 -10.45 0.48
C GLU A 123 13.18 -11.31 -0.45
N LYS A 124 12.74 -12.52 -0.79
CA LYS A 124 13.45 -13.40 -1.73
C LYS A 124 13.61 -12.79 -3.12
N ALA A 125 12.62 -12.05 -3.59
CA ALA A 125 12.70 -11.35 -4.87
C ALA A 125 13.71 -10.19 -4.84
N GLY A 126 13.97 -9.60 -3.68
CA GLY A 126 14.98 -8.55 -3.48
C GLY A 126 14.63 -7.27 -4.23
N PHE A 127 13.47 -6.69 -4.00
CA PHE A 127 13.13 -5.37 -4.52
C PHE A 127 14.05 -4.29 -3.92
N PRO A 128 14.38 -3.23 -4.68
CA PRO A 128 15.19 -2.13 -4.17
C PRO A 128 14.58 -1.42 -2.96
N SER A 129 13.25 -1.40 -2.86
CA SER A 129 12.51 -0.77 -1.76
C SER A 129 11.26 -1.56 -1.41
N THR A 130 10.96 -1.63 -0.12
CA THR A 130 9.76 -2.27 0.43
C THR A 130 9.05 -1.34 1.39
N ASN A 131 7.73 -1.35 1.35
CA ASN A 131 6.89 -0.59 2.29
C ASN A 131 5.81 -1.50 2.89
N ILE A 132 5.49 -1.25 4.15
CA ILE A 132 4.34 -1.84 4.84
C ILE A 132 3.37 -0.72 5.19
N ASP A 133 2.10 -0.88 4.84
CA ASP A 133 1.03 0.02 5.26
C ASP A 133 0.34 -0.57 6.49
N LEU A 134 0.19 0.25 7.55
CA LEU A 134 -0.52 -0.08 8.79
C LEU A 134 -1.68 0.90 9.01
N ILE A 135 -2.73 0.44 9.68
CA ILE A 135 -3.89 1.27 10.03
C ILE A 135 -4.11 1.23 11.55
N ALA A 136 -3.90 2.36 12.21
CA ALA A 136 -4.18 2.54 13.62
C ALA A 136 -5.68 2.81 13.86
N GLY A 137 -6.27 2.15 14.82
CA GLY A 137 -7.66 2.37 15.23
C GLY A 137 -8.68 1.54 14.48
N MET A 138 -8.30 0.38 13.99
CA MET A 138 -9.22 -0.59 13.40
C MET A 138 -10.25 -1.06 14.44
N VAL A 139 -11.41 -1.54 13.97
CA VAL A 139 -12.47 -2.06 14.85
C VAL A 139 -11.94 -3.20 15.70
N GLY A 140 -12.16 -3.11 17.02
CA GLY A 140 -11.72 -4.11 17.99
C GLY A 140 -10.24 -4.00 18.40
N GLU A 141 -9.52 -3.02 17.89
CA GLU A 141 -8.11 -2.80 18.25
C GLU A 141 -7.97 -2.21 19.66
N THR A 142 -6.99 -2.67 20.40
CA THR A 142 -6.60 -2.17 21.72
C THR A 142 -5.19 -1.59 21.68
N THR A 143 -4.78 -0.90 22.73
CA THR A 143 -3.39 -0.39 22.84
C THR A 143 -2.39 -1.52 22.75
N GLU A 144 -2.66 -2.65 23.39
CA GLU A 144 -1.77 -3.81 23.41
C GLU A 144 -1.66 -4.44 22.03
N SER A 145 -2.78 -4.67 21.33
CA SER A 145 -2.79 -5.27 19.98
C SER A 145 -2.12 -4.34 18.95
N TRP A 146 -2.30 -3.01 19.08
CA TRP A 146 -1.58 -2.05 18.25
C TRP A 146 -0.07 -2.11 18.48
N GLN A 147 0.36 -2.18 19.74
CA GLN A 147 1.78 -2.31 20.06
C GLN A 147 2.38 -3.61 19.51
N GLU A 148 1.66 -4.73 19.60
CA GLU A 148 2.08 -6.01 19.00
C GLU A 148 2.21 -5.91 17.48
N THR A 149 1.29 -5.22 16.81
CA THR A 149 1.33 -4.94 15.37
C THR A 149 2.58 -4.15 14.99
N VAL A 150 2.88 -3.08 15.72
CA VAL A 150 4.09 -2.26 15.48
C VAL A 150 5.38 -3.06 15.71
N GLU A 151 5.46 -3.83 16.81
CA GLU A 151 6.63 -4.66 17.08
C GLU A 151 6.82 -5.78 16.05
N THR A 152 5.72 -6.30 15.49
CA THR A 152 5.77 -7.30 14.42
C THR A 152 6.27 -6.67 13.12
N ALA A 153 5.78 -5.48 12.76
CA ALA A 153 6.29 -4.75 11.59
C ALA A 153 7.78 -4.42 11.71
N LEU A 154 8.24 -4.04 12.91
CA LEU A 154 9.67 -3.82 13.18
C LEU A 154 10.54 -5.06 12.95
N LYS A 155 10.04 -6.25 13.29
CA LYS A 155 10.78 -7.52 13.05
C LYS A 155 10.92 -7.83 11.55
N LEU A 156 10.00 -7.39 10.73
CA LEU A 156 10.07 -7.54 9.27
C LEU A 156 11.07 -6.59 8.63
N THR A 157 11.49 -5.54 9.33
CA THR A 157 12.50 -4.57 8.88
C THR A 157 12.28 -3.99 7.48
N PRO A 158 11.07 -3.51 7.12
CA PRO A 158 10.82 -2.90 5.81
C PRO A 158 11.68 -1.64 5.62
N ASP A 159 11.90 -1.24 4.36
CA ASP A 159 12.63 0.00 4.07
C ASP A 159 11.82 1.25 4.43
N SER A 160 10.50 1.16 4.35
CA SER A 160 9.60 2.23 4.79
C SER A 160 8.30 1.67 5.39
N LEU A 161 7.64 2.50 6.18
CA LEU A 161 6.30 2.21 6.72
C LEU A 161 5.42 3.43 6.51
N THR A 162 4.16 3.17 6.18
CA THR A 162 3.13 4.18 6.16
C THR A 162 2.07 3.81 7.19
N ILE A 163 1.73 4.74 8.09
CA ILE A 163 0.78 4.50 9.17
C ILE A 163 -0.39 5.45 8.99
N TYR A 164 -1.54 4.89 8.64
CA TYR A 164 -2.81 5.61 8.53
C TYR A 164 -3.60 5.51 9.82
N GLN A 165 -4.55 6.42 10.00
CA GLN A 165 -5.55 6.34 11.06
C GLN A 165 -6.88 5.91 10.45
N MET A 166 -7.55 4.94 11.09
CA MET A 166 -8.85 4.46 10.61
C MET A 166 -9.88 5.58 10.59
N GLU A 167 -10.44 5.84 9.43
CA GLU A 167 -11.59 6.73 9.25
C GLU A 167 -12.81 5.90 8.83
N LEU A 168 -13.91 6.10 9.53
CA LEU A 168 -15.20 5.51 9.17
C LEU A 168 -16.08 6.60 8.53
N PRO A 169 -16.22 6.61 7.20
CA PRO A 169 -17.14 7.54 6.55
C PRO A 169 -18.57 7.33 7.07
N TYR A 170 -19.28 8.42 7.31
CA TYR A 170 -20.60 8.46 7.95
C TYR A 170 -21.64 7.52 7.31
N ASN A 171 -21.52 7.23 6.04
CA ASN A 171 -22.47 6.42 5.25
C ASN A 171 -22.07 4.96 5.05
N THR A 172 -21.05 4.46 5.75
CA THR A 172 -20.66 3.04 5.63
C THR A 172 -21.72 2.11 6.23
N VAL A 173 -21.81 0.90 5.69
CA VAL A 173 -22.68 -0.17 6.20
C VAL A 173 -22.39 -0.41 7.69
N PHE A 174 -21.12 -0.38 8.06
CA PHE A 174 -20.67 -0.56 9.44
C PHE A 174 -21.22 0.52 10.40
N VAL A 175 -21.15 1.80 10.05
CA VAL A 175 -21.70 2.90 10.86
C VAL A 175 -23.22 2.81 10.96
N LYS A 176 -23.90 2.37 9.91
CA LYS A 176 -25.36 2.17 9.92
C LYS A 176 -25.75 1.03 10.86
N SER A 177 -25.11 -0.14 10.74
CA SER A 177 -25.43 -1.30 11.59
C SER A 177 -25.14 -1.04 13.08
N SER A 178 -24.07 -0.33 13.42
CA SER A 178 -23.76 0.05 14.81
C SER A 178 -24.80 1.00 15.40
N LYS A 179 -25.33 1.95 14.60
CA LYS A 179 -26.39 2.86 15.02
C LYS A 179 -27.73 2.12 15.23
N ASP A 180 -28.05 1.21 14.33
CA ASP A 180 -29.30 0.44 14.40
C ASP A 180 -29.31 -0.51 15.60
N ASN A 181 -28.16 -1.02 16.02
CA ASN A 181 -28.02 -1.90 17.19
C ASN A 181 -27.78 -1.15 18.50
N GLY A 182 -27.67 0.17 18.51
CA GLY A 182 -27.41 0.96 19.72
C GLY A 182 -26.02 0.72 20.33
N GLU A 183 -25.11 0.09 19.59
CA GLU A 183 -23.73 -0.15 20.02
C GLU A 183 -22.85 1.04 19.68
N ALA A 184 -22.04 1.48 20.65
CA ALA A 184 -20.96 2.42 20.37
C ALA A 184 -20.00 1.76 19.35
N THR A 185 -19.62 2.50 18.29
CA THR A 185 -18.61 2.00 17.35
C THR A 185 -17.37 1.59 18.13
N ALA A 186 -16.98 0.30 18.04
CA ALA A 186 -15.80 -0.25 18.70
C ALA A 186 -14.49 0.26 18.04
N VAL A 187 -14.49 1.52 17.62
CA VAL A 187 -13.36 2.22 17.00
C VAL A 187 -12.79 3.20 18.01
N ALA A 188 -11.48 3.19 18.18
CA ALA A 188 -10.79 4.14 19.04
C ALA A 188 -11.14 5.60 18.65
N ASP A 189 -11.27 6.47 19.64
CA ASP A 189 -11.47 7.89 19.39
C ASP A 189 -10.21 8.57 18.81
N TRP A 190 -10.35 9.78 18.31
CA TRP A 190 -9.25 10.52 17.69
C TRP A 190 -8.07 10.79 18.63
N PRO A 191 -8.26 11.16 19.91
CA PRO A 191 -7.15 11.28 20.86
C PRO A 191 -6.35 9.97 20.99
N THR A 192 -7.04 8.84 21.14
CA THR A 192 -6.42 7.51 21.26
C THR A 192 -5.65 7.14 20.00
N LYS A 193 -6.25 7.30 18.81
CA LYS A 193 -5.57 7.02 17.53
C LYS A 193 -4.31 7.87 17.35
N ARG A 194 -4.36 9.15 17.67
CA ARG A 194 -3.19 10.01 17.63
C ARG A 194 -2.09 9.55 18.60
N ALA A 195 -2.46 9.21 19.82
CA ALA A 195 -1.50 8.69 20.79
C ALA A 195 -0.85 7.38 20.33
N TRP A 196 -1.61 6.49 19.66
CA TRP A 196 -1.08 5.26 19.08
C TRP A 196 -0.11 5.52 17.93
N VAL A 197 -0.45 6.44 17.03
CA VAL A 197 0.44 6.84 15.93
C VAL A 197 1.71 7.47 16.49
N ASP A 198 1.62 8.40 17.43
CA ASP A 198 2.78 9.02 18.08
C ASP A 198 3.68 7.98 18.76
N TRP A 199 3.07 7.02 19.45
CA TRP A 199 3.82 5.93 20.06
C TRP A 199 4.56 5.08 19.00
N ALA A 200 3.88 4.71 17.92
CA ALA A 200 4.47 3.94 16.83
C ALA A 200 5.63 4.69 16.17
N PHE A 201 5.44 5.97 15.83
CA PHE A 201 6.50 6.82 15.28
C PHE A 201 7.73 6.86 16.20
N ASN A 202 7.52 7.12 17.48
CA ASN A 202 8.60 7.13 18.46
C ASN A 202 9.31 5.75 18.58
N ARG A 203 8.54 4.66 18.45
CA ARG A 203 9.09 3.31 18.50
C ARG A 203 9.97 2.99 17.30
N PHE A 204 9.53 3.37 16.08
CA PHE A 204 10.33 3.24 14.86
C PHE A 204 11.56 4.15 14.86
N VAL A 205 11.44 5.38 15.30
CA VAL A 205 12.58 6.32 15.41
C VAL A 205 13.65 5.74 16.37
N LYS A 206 13.25 5.17 17.51
CA LYS A 206 14.18 4.48 18.42
C LYS A 206 14.83 3.25 17.78
N ALA A 207 14.22 2.65 16.78
CA ALA A 207 14.76 1.54 16.00
C ALA A 207 15.61 1.99 14.80
N GLY A 208 15.85 3.29 14.63
CA GLY A 208 16.72 3.85 13.59
C GLY A 208 16.02 4.34 12.35
N TYR A 209 14.69 4.37 12.32
CA TYR A 209 13.94 4.99 11.22
C TYR A 209 13.91 6.51 11.35
N SER A 210 13.79 7.19 10.22
CA SER A 210 13.61 8.65 10.14
C SER A 210 12.20 8.98 9.67
N ILE A 211 11.61 10.05 10.18
CA ILE A 211 10.31 10.55 9.72
C ILE A 211 10.49 11.21 8.36
N SER A 212 9.78 10.73 7.35
CA SER A 212 9.80 11.26 5.97
C SER A 212 8.60 12.14 5.66
N SER A 213 7.43 11.82 6.22
CA SER A 213 6.20 12.61 6.05
C SER A 213 5.29 12.47 7.26
N ALA A 214 4.10 13.08 7.22
CA ALA A 214 3.10 12.96 8.29
C ALA A 214 2.65 11.51 8.54
N TYR A 215 2.84 10.62 7.59
CA TYR A 215 2.37 9.23 7.64
C TYR A 215 3.50 8.20 7.47
N THR A 216 4.69 8.60 7.02
CA THR A 216 5.72 7.68 6.55
C THR A 216 7.02 7.81 7.33
N LEU A 217 7.57 6.65 7.68
CA LEU A 217 8.93 6.52 8.20
C LEU A 217 9.78 5.70 7.23
N VAL A 218 11.07 6.03 7.14
CA VAL A 218 12.05 5.38 6.27
C VAL A 218 13.26 4.91 7.09
N ARG A 219 13.76 3.71 6.77
CA ARG A 219 14.91 3.12 7.49
C ARG A 219 16.22 3.79 7.10
N ASP A 220 16.41 4.07 5.82
CA ASP A 220 17.60 4.76 5.30
C ASP A 220 17.16 5.97 4.47
N SER A 221 17.23 7.16 5.08
CA SER A 221 16.83 8.41 4.42
C SER A 221 17.69 8.79 3.21
N LYS A 222 18.86 8.13 3.02
CA LYS A 222 19.75 8.39 1.87
C LYS A 222 19.36 7.60 0.62
N ASN A 223 18.73 6.43 0.80
CA ASN A 223 18.41 5.51 -0.28
C ASN A 223 16.91 5.44 -0.59
N VAL A 224 16.05 5.96 0.27
CA VAL A 224 14.60 5.95 0.09
C VAL A 224 14.10 7.39 0.08
N GLU A 225 14.37 8.09 -1.01
CA GLU A 225 13.61 9.30 -1.31
C GLU A 225 12.21 8.89 -1.75
N PHE A 226 11.33 8.68 -0.77
CA PHE A 226 9.91 8.57 -1.03
C PHE A 226 9.39 9.94 -1.45
N ARG A 227 9.55 10.26 -2.72
CA ARG A 227 9.03 11.49 -3.32
C ARG A 227 7.60 11.22 -3.76
N ARG A 228 6.69 11.55 -2.91
CA ARG A 228 5.27 11.36 -3.16
C ARG A 228 4.69 12.40 -4.10
N SER A 229 3.81 11.92 -4.97
CA SER A 229 2.76 12.74 -5.58
C SER A 229 1.83 13.41 -4.54
N GLU A 230 1.78 12.94 -3.32
CA GLU A 230 0.99 13.52 -2.23
C GLU A 230 1.53 14.87 -1.72
N GLU A 231 2.79 15.20 -1.95
CA GLU A 231 3.32 16.54 -1.70
C GLU A 231 2.73 17.60 -2.64
N HIS A 232 2.04 17.17 -3.70
CA HIS A 232 1.42 18.02 -4.70
C HIS A 232 -0.11 18.10 -4.59
N THR A 233 -0.72 17.45 -3.61
CA THR A 233 -2.18 17.45 -3.40
C THR A 233 -2.65 18.28 -2.21
N SER A 234 -1.79 19.13 -1.65
CA SER A 234 -2.15 20.13 -0.63
C SER A 234 -2.32 21.52 -1.23
#